data_fe6b9d4b675bd5efb1eac7dbfd6c6d17
#
_entry.id   fe6b9d4b675bd5efb1eac7dbfd6c6d17
#
_cell.length_a   1.000
_cell.length_b   1.000
_cell.length_c   1.000
_cell.angle_alpha   90.00
_cell.angle_beta   90.00
_cell.angle_gamma   90.00
#
_symmetry.space_group_name_H-M   'P 1'
#
loop_
_entity.id
_entity.type
_entity.pdbx_description
1 polymer ?
#
loop_
_entity_poly.entity_id
_entity_poly.type
_entity_poly.pdbx_seq_one_letter_code
_entity_poly.pdbx_strand_id
1 'polypeptide(L)'
;MNETTIKEDWDVLTSFFPEGWEKKAYETGALVRRRKIDSPETLLRVLLIHLADGKSLRTTVTYAHEANLCQINDAALLHRLRASGQWLRWMAVCLRGSIDTKATVRRFAKKNRVRLIDASMVSEPGSTGSDWRLHYSLNLETLHCDAFEVTDYHAGESFTRFSVWPQDLLLGDRAYCNRNGILHVVNQGADVLVRFHSTALPLFNYRAQRIGVLTKLRTLKGAAVGDWNVYLFQDSGEKVKGRLCAIRKSREAIEKAKKAILQAASKKQRKVKPEILEYAEYVVLITTVNRHRLKKVDVMELYRARWQVELAFKRLKGIMDLGHLPKKDPESCKAWLYGKLFVALLVEHIYQEAESFSPWGYPLRAVNA
;
A
#
# COMPACT_ATOMS: atom_id res chain seq x y z
N MET A 1 6.76 -23.18 -29.60
CA MET A 1 6.00 -21.89 -29.62
C MET A 1 6.71 -20.96 -30.58
N ASN A 2 6.02 -20.45 -31.58
CA ASN A 2 6.66 -19.64 -32.62
C ASN A 2 7.14 -18.30 -32.00
N GLU A 3 8.33 -17.84 -32.40
CA GLU A 3 8.89 -16.51 -32.03
C GLU A 3 7.91 -15.35 -32.25
N THR A 4 7.03 -15.48 -33.23
CA THR A 4 5.99 -14.49 -33.56
C THR A 4 4.98 -14.29 -32.42
N THR A 5 4.51 -15.36 -31.78
CA THR A 5 3.53 -15.30 -30.67
C THR A 5 4.08 -14.58 -29.44
N ILE A 6 5.35 -14.83 -29.08
CA ILE A 6 6.00 -14.16 -27.94
C ILE A 6 6.19 -12.66 -28.18
N LYS A 7 6.42 -12.26 -29.43
CA LYS A 7 6.62 -10.87 -29.80
C LYS A 7 5.32 -10.09 -29.76
N GLU A 8 4.23 -10.68 -30.24
CA GLU A 8 2.88 -10.10 -30.18
C GLU A 8 2.41 -9.86 -28.74
N ASP A 9 2.64 -10.83 -27.85
CA ASP A 9 2.28 -10.70 -26.42
C ASP A 9 3.05 -9.56 -25.72
N TRP A 10 4.33 -9.37 -26.10
CA TRP A 10 5.14 -8.29 -25.56
C TRP A 10 4.69 -6.92 -26.07
N ASP A 11 4.34 -6.80 -27.33
CA ASP A 11 3.83 -5.54 -27.92
C ASP A 11 2.50 -5.12 -27.26
N VAL A 12 1.62 -6.10 -26.96
CA VAL A 12 0.42 -5.87 -26.17
C VAL A 12 0.77 -5.35 -24.78
N LEU A 13 1.71 -5.97 -24.09
CA LEU A 13 2.12 -5.56 -22.75
C LEU A 13 2.71 -4.14 -22.76
N THR A 14 3.56 -3.81 -23.73
CA THR A 14 4.21 -2.49 -23.83
C THR A 14 3.22 -1.37 -24.14
N SER A 15 2.08 -1.67 -24.77
CA SER A 15 1.03 -0.68 -25.00
C SER A 15 0.45 -0.07 -23.72
N PHE A 16 0.60 -0.76 -22.60
CA PHE A 16 0.20 -0.28 -21.26
C PHE A 16 1.31 0.53 -20.57
N PHE A 17 2.51 0.60 -21.11
CA PHE A 17 3.61 1.32 -20.48
C PHE A 17 3.47 2.83 -20.68
N PRO A 18 3.97 3.63 -19.73
CA PRO A 18 3.95 5.09 -19.87
C PRO A 18 4.76 5.54 -21.09
N GLU A 19 4.25 6.54 -21.82
CA GLU A 19 4.98 7.12 -22.94
C GLU A 19 6.40 7.57 -22.52
N GLY A 20 7.39 7.28 -23.36
CA GLY A 20 8.79 7.64 -23.11
C GLY A 20 9.52 6.76 -22.08
N TRP A 21 8.97 5.61 -21.69
CA TRP A 21 9.56 4.70 -20.70
C TRP A 21 10.99 4.26 -21.04
N GLU A 22 11.30 4.05 -22.31
CA GLU A 22 12.65 3.68 -22.76
C GLU A 22 13.66 4.83 -22.56
N LYS A 23 13.28 6.03 -22.97
CA LYS A 23 14.11 7.23 -22.78
C LYS A 23 14.36 7.44 -21.28
N LYS A 24 13.34 7.22 -20.46
CA LYS A 24 13.43 7.35 -19.01
C LYS A 24 14.41 6.38 -18.37
N ALA A 25 14.60 5.18 -18.93
CA ALA A 25 15.60 4.24 -18.46
C ALA A 25 17.03 4.80 -18.54
N TYR A 26 17.34 5.56 -19.60
CA TYR A 26 18.64 6.24 -19.75
C TYR A 26 18.74 7.45 -18.81
N GLU A 27 17.72 8.27 -18.73
CA GLU A 27 17.69 9.47 -17.90
C GLU A 27 17.84 9.15 -16.41
N THR A 28 17.32 8.05 -15.94
CA THR A 28 17.41 7.61 -14.54
C THR A 28 18.66 6.79 -14.23
N GLY A 29 19.47 6.47 -15.22
CA GLY A 29 20.67 5.66 -15.07
C GLY A 29 20.43 4.16 -14.93
N ALA A 30 19.21 3.66 -15.20
CA ALA A 30 18.90 2.23 -15.22
C ALA A 30 19.74 1.51 -16.29
N LEU A 31 19.91 2.13 -17.45
CA LEU A 31 20.75 1.64 -18.53
C LEU A 31 21.71 2.74 -19.02
N VAL A 32 22.96 2.73 -18.55
CA VAL A 32 23.99 3.72 -18.94
C VAL A 32 24.80 3.21 -20.15
N ARG A 33 25.17 1.94 -20.15
CA ARG A 33 26.02 1.33 -21.17
C ARG A 33 25.35 0.11 -21.79
N ARG A 34 25.24 0.14 -23.13
CA ARG A 34 24.73 -0.97 -23.94
C ARG A 34 25.87 -2.00 -24.11
N ARG A 35 25.87 -3.02 -23.28
CA ARG A 35 26.83 -4.14 -23.40
C ARG A 35 26.04 -5.43 -23.59
N LYS A 36 26.03 -6.30 -22.56
CA LYS A 36 25.27 -7.56 -22.56
C LYS A 36 23.75 -7.35 -22.45
N ILE A 37 23.31 -6.22 -21.96
CA ILE A 37 21.92 -5.72 -22.05
C ILE A 37 21.99 -4.51 -23.00
N ASP A 38 21.38 -4.62 -24.14
CA ASP A 38 21.51 -3.70 -25.27
C ASP A 38 20.42 -2.62 -25.29
N SER A 39 19.28 -2.89 -24.68
CA SER A 39 18.11 -2.00 -24.72
C SER A 39 17.38 -1.92 -23.37
N PRO A 40 16.59 -0.85 -23.13
CA PRO A 40 15.66 -0.77 -22.01
C PRO A 40 14.63 -1.90 -22.04
N GLU A 41 14.21 -2.32 -23.21
CA GLU A 41 13.29 -3.42 -23.41
C GLU A 41 13.85 -4.71 -22.86
N THR A 42 15.05 -5.11 -23.30
CA THR A 42 15.74 -6.30 -22.79
C THR A 42 15.93 -6.24 -21.28
N LEU A 43 16.31 -5.06 -20.75
CA LEU A 43 16.45 -4.86 -19.31
C LEU A 43 15.13 -5.10 -18.58
N LEU A 44 14.03 -4.51 -19.08
CA LEU A 44 12.73 -4.63 -18.42
C LEU A 44 12.19 -6.05 -18.48
N ARG A 45 12.32 -6.75 -19.62
CA ARG A 45 11.95 -8.16 -19.75
C ARG A 45 12.63 -9.02 -18.69
N VAL A 46 13.94 -8.87 -18.53
CA VAL A 46 14.70 -9.62 -17.53
C VAL A 46 14.29 -9.25 -16.10
N LEU A 47 14.08 -7.97 -15.83
CA LEU A 47 13.60 -7.53 -14.52
C LEU A 47 12.20 -8.06 -14.22
N LEU A 48 11.30 -8.13 -15.20
CA LEU A 48 9.95 -8.65 -15.01
C LEU A 48 9.93 -10.14 -14.68
N ILE A 49 10.84 -10.96 -15.23
CA ILE A 49 10.99 -12.37 -14.83
C ILE A 49 11.28 -12.48 -13.33
N HIS A 50 12.12 -11.59 -12.79
CA HIS A 50 12.41 -11.55 -11.36
C HIS A 50 11.26 -10.95 -10.54
N LEU A 51 10.71 -9.83 -10.99
CA LEU A 51 9.74 -9.02 -10.23
C LEU A 51 8.31 -9.57 -10.34
N ALA A 52 7.90 -10.04 -11.52
CA ALA A 52 6.56 -10.55 -11.75
C ALA A 52 6.44 -12.01 -11.33
N ASP A 53 7.32 -12.85 -11.81
CA ASP A 53 7.26 -14.29 -11.62
C ASP A 53 7.90 -14.77 -10.29
N GLY A 54 8.52 -13.85 -9.53
CA GLY A 54 9.10 -14.17 -8.21
C GLY A 54 10.34 -15.07 -8.25
N LYS A 55 10.94 -15.28 -9.42
CA LYS A 55 12.13 -16.11 -9.56
C LYS A 55 13.35 -15.52 -8.86
N SER A 56 14.23 -16.36 -8.34
CA SER A 56 15.51 -15.92 -7.81
C SER A 56 16.34 -15.22 -8.89
N LEU A 57 17.28 -14.35 -8.52
CA LEU A 57 18.18 -13.71 -9.49
C LEU A 57 18.92 -14.76 -10.33
N ARG A 58 19.38 -15.83 -9.70
CA ARG A 58 20.08 -16.94 -10.38
C ARG A 58 19.17 -17.64 -11.41
N THR A 59 17.95 -17.98 -11.02
CA THR A 59 16.96 -18.57 -11.91
C THR A 59 16.59 -17.61 -13.04
N THR A 60 16.45 -16.33 -12.74
CA THR A 60 16.14 -15.29 -13.73
C THR A 60 17.20 -15.20 -14.83
N VAL A 61 18.48 -15.24 -14.48
CA VAL A 61 19.55 -15.19 -15.50
C VAL A 61 19.58 -16.47 -16.35
N THR A 62 19.24 -17.63 -15.80
CA THR A 62 19.09 -18.86 -16.58
C THR A 62 17.96 -18.71 -17.60
N TYR A 63 16.78 -18.28 -17.19
CA TYR A 63 15.67 -18.02 -18.11
C TYR A 63 15.98 -16.95 -19.17
N ALA A 64 16.67 -15.87 -18.77
CA ALA A 64 17.07 -14.82 -19.71
C ALA A 64 18.05 -15.34 -20.78
N HIS A 65 18.93 -16.25 -20.40
CA HIS A 65 19.84 -16.94 -21.33
C HIS A 65 19.11 -17.91 -22.27
N GLU A 66 18.23 -18.76 -21.73
CA GLU A 66 17.43 -19.71 -22.50
C GLU A 66 16.49 -19.01 -23.50
N ALA A 67 15.93 -17.86 -23.10
CA ALA A 67 15.09 -17.02 -23.96
C ALA A 67 15.89 -16.11 -24.92
N ASN A 68 17.21 -16.25 -25.00
CA ASN A 68 18.10 -15.42 -25.83
C ASN A 68 17.96 -13.89 -25.58
N LEU A 69 17.53 -13.48 -24.38
CA LEU A 69 17.40 -12.06 -24.03
C LEU A 69 18.76 -11.42 -23.74
N CYS A 70 19.57 -12.06 -22.90
CA CYS A 70 20.92 -11.57 -22.58
C CYS A 70 21.75 -12.62 -21.82
N GLN A 71 23.07 -12.42 -21.81
CA GLN A 71 24.03 -13.28 -21.10
C GLN A 71 24.70 -12.49 -19.97
N ILE A 72 24.09 -12.48 -18.81
CA ILE A 72 24.60 -11.83 -17.58
C ILE A 72 24.64 -12.84 -16.44
N ASN A 73 25.35 -12.52 -15.37
CA ASN A 73 25.31 -13.28 -14.13
C ASN A 73 24.35 -12.62 -13.11
N ASP A 74 24.08 -13.32 -12.03
CA ASP A 74 23.17 -12.88 -10.97
C ASP A 74 23.66 -11.60 -10.25
N ALA A 75 24.97 -11.43 -10.07
CA ALA A 75 25.55 -10.22 -9.50
C ALA A 75 25.35 -9.00 -10.42
N ALA A 76 25.52 -9.18 -11.75
CA ALA A 76 25.24 -8.14 -12.73
C ALA A 76 23.74 -7.79 -12.75
N LEU A 77 22.86 -8.78 -12.67
CA LEU A 77 21.41 -8.56 -12.59
C LEU A 77 21.04 -7.78 -11.31
N LEU A 78 21.62 -8.13 -10.16
CA LEU A 78 21.40 -7.40 -8.92
C LEU A 78 21.82 -5.92 -9.05
N HIS A 79 22.97 -5.67 -9.66
CA HIS A 79 23.44 -4.31 -9.94
C HIS A 79 22.45 -3.54 -10.84
N ARG A 80 21.93 -4.21 -11.88
CA ARG A 80 20.92 -3.61 -12.77
C ARG A 80 19.60 -3.35 -12.05
N LEU A 81 19.15 -4.25 -11.18
CA LEU A 81 17.96 -4.03 -10.36
C LEU A 81 18.11 -2.78 -9.50
N ARG A 82 19.24 -2.62 -8.78
CA ARG A 82 19.52 -1.42 -7.98
C ARG A 82 19.46 -0.14 -8.81
N ALA A 83 20.16 -0.13 -9.94
CA ALA A 83 20.18 1.03 -10.84
C ALA A 83 18.80 1.36 -11.42
N SER A 84 17.91 0.37 -11.57
CA SER A 84 16.57 0.53 -12.12
C SER A 84 15.54 1.07 -11.14
N GLY A 85 15.87 1.22 -9.84
CA GLY A 85 14.90 1.61 -8.82
C GLY A 85 14.13 2.89 -9.15
N GLN A 86 14.81 3.95 -9.57
CA GLN A 86 14.16 5.22 -9.92
C GLN A 86 13.31 5.13 -11.19
N TRP A 87 13.74 4.35 -12.17
CA TRP A 87 12.98 4.08 -13.39
C TRP A 87 11.68 3.33 -13.08
N LEU A 88 11.76 2.22 -12.34
CA LEU A 88 10.59 1.43 -11.94
C LEU A 88 9.62 2.26 -11.09
N ARG A 89 10.12 3.10 -10.20
CA ARG A 89 9.31 4.05 -9.44
C ARG A 89 8.57 5.02 -10.35
N TRP A 90 9.27 5.62 -11.32
CA TRP A 90 8.67 6.56 -12.27
C TRP A 90 7.56 5.87 -13.09
N MET A 91 7.80 4.66 -13.60
CA MET A 91 6.79 3.87 -14.31
C MET A 91 5.57 3.61 -13.41
N ALA A 92 5.79 3.22 -12.16
CA ALA A 92 4.70 3.02 -11.20
C ALA A 92 3.88 4.30 -10.96
N VAL A 93 4.54 5.46 -10.84
CA VAL A 93 3.87 6.76 -10.66
C VAL A 93 2.99 7.09 -11.88
N CYS A 94 3.48 6.85 -13.08
CA CYS A 94 2.71 7.10 -14.31
C CYS A 94 1.50 6.18 -14.41
N LEU A 95 1.66 4.87 -14.16
CA LEU A 95 0.57 3.89 -14.21
C LEU A 95 -0.47 4.10 -13.11
N ARG A 96 -0.07 4.65 -11.96
CA ARG A 96 -1.02 4.96 -10.89
C ARG A 96 -2.19 5.82 -11.41
N GLY A 97 -1.97 6.58 -12.46
CA GLY A 97 -2.95 7.54 -12.97
C GLY A 97 -3.28 8.64 -11.95
N SER A 98 -4.29 9.39 -12.19
CA SER A 98 -4.94 10.17 -11.14
C SER A 98 -5.74 9.18 -10.29
N ILE A 99 -5.27 8.85 -9.08
CA ILE A 99 -6.16 8.22 -8.08
C ILE A 99 -7.46 9.02 -8.16
N ASP A 100 -8.58 8.36 -8.44
CA ASP A 100 -9.89 9.04 -8.56
C ASP A 100 -10.31 9.56 -7.18
N THR A 101 -9.66 10.62 -6.77
CA THR A 101 -9.89 11.32 -5.51
C THR A 101 -10.40 12.73 -5.78
N LYS A 102 -11.29 13.18 -4.92
CA LYS A 102 -11.84 14.54 -5.02
C LYS A 102 -10.72 15.59 -5.07
N ALA A 103 -10.94 16.65 -5.83
CA ALA A 103 -9.97 17.75 -6.00
C ALA A 103 -9.46 18.32 -4.66
N THR A 104 -10.29 18.32 -3.62
CA THR A 104 -9.93 18.75 -2.25
C THR A 104 -8.86 17.85 -1.63
N VAL A 105 -8.97 16.54 -1.81
CA VAL A 105 -7.99 15.55 -1.30
C VAL A 105 -6.68 15.67 -2.05
N ARG A 106 -6.71 15.83 -3.38
CA ARG A 106 -5.50 16.08 -4.19
C ARG A 106 -4.81 17.37 -3.76
N ARG A 107 -5.57 18.46 -3.55
CA ARG A 107 -5.01 19.74 -3.09
C ARG A 107 -4.39 19.61 -1.70
N PHE A 108 -5.00 18.84 -0.80
CA PHE A 108 -4.45 18.56 0.52
C PHE A 108 -3.14 17.78 0.42
N ALA A 109 -3.08 16.70 -0.37
CA ALA A 109 -1.89 15.89 -0.56
C ALA A 109 -0.72 16.66 -1.20
N LYS A 110 -1.00 17.62 -2.10
CA LYS A 110 0.03 18.51 -2.65
C LYS A 110 0.62 19.50 -1.63
N LYS A 111 -0.16 19.91 -0.63
CA LYS A 111 0.29 20.86 0.41
C LYS A 111 0.94 20.20 1.61
N ASN A 112 0.65 18.91 1.84
CA ASN A 112 1.12 18.17 2.99
C ASN A 112 1.80 16.91 2.48
N ARG A 113 2.90 16.50 3.12
CA ARG A 113 3.53 15.22 2.80
C ARG A 113 2.69 14.08 3.39
N VAL A 114 1.80 13.52 2.57
CA VAL A 114 0.95 12.38 2.95
C VAL A 114 1.74 11.10 2.77
N ARG A 115 1.97 10.37 3.86
CA ARG A 115 2.79 9.15 3.91
C ARG A 115 1.93 7.94 4.23
N LEU A 116 1.98 6.94 3.37
CA LEU A 116 1.40 5.62 3.63
C LEU A 116 2.41 4.80 4.42
N ILE A 117 2.02 4.40 5.60
CA ILE A 117 2.84 3.56 6.48
C ILE A 117 2.23 2.16 6.48
N ASP A 118 3.03 1.16 6.15
CA ASP A 118 2.60 -0.24 6.19
C ASP A 118 3.77 -1.16 6.52
N ALA A 119 3.45 -2.40 6.85
CA ALA A 119 4.44 -3.44 7.04
C ALA A 119 3.99 -4.75 6.37
N SER A 120 4.97 -5.52 5.92
CA SER A 120 4.74 -6.76 5.21
C SER A 120 5.59 -7.87 5.80
N MET A 121 4.95 -9.01 6.07
CA MET A 121 5.68 -10.21 6.46
C MET A 121 6.29 -10.87 5.23
N VAL A 122 7.52 -11.31 5.36
CA VAL A 122 8.26 -12.06 4.32
C VAL A 122 8.86 -13.29 4.96
N SER A 123 8.77 -14.41 4.23
CA SER A 123 9.37 -15.68 4.65
C SER A 123 10.64 -15.95 3.84
N GLU A 124 11.61 -16.63 4.44
CA GLU A 124 12.77 -17.13 3.71
C GLU A 124 12.39 -18.36 2.88
N PRO A 125 13.10 -18.65 1.79
CA PRO A 125 12.89 -19.87 1.00
C PRO A 125 13.03 -21.12 1.88
N GLY A 126 12.01 -21.99 1.85
CA GLY A 126 11.99 -23.22 2.64
C GLY A 126 11.57 -23.04 4.10
N SER A 127 11.31 -21.82 4.56
CA SER A 127 10.75 -21.56 5.88
C SER A 127 9.27 -21.91 5.94
N THR A 128 8.83 -22.46 7.07
CA THR A 128 7.41 -22.75 7.36
C THR A 128 6.69 -21.61 8.06
N GLY A 129 7.38 -20.47 8.29
CA GLY A 129 6.88 -19.33 9.04
C GLY A 129 7.24 -18.00 8.42
N SER A 130 6.97 -16.93 9.15
CA SER A 130 7.36 -15.57 8.79
C SER A 130 8.66 -15.23 9.50
N ASP A 131 9.70 -14.92 8.75
CA ASP A 131 11.05 -14.71 9.31
C ASP A 131 11.37 -13.22 9.45
N TRP A 132 10.88 -12.40 8.52
CA TRP A 132 11.18 -11.00 8.43
C TRP A 132 9.92 -10.14 8.33
N ARG A 133 10.04 -8.90 8.76
CA ARG A 133 9.02 -7.87 8.55
C ARG A 133 9.66 -6.66 7.85
N LEU A 134 9.03 -6.26 6.75
CA LEU A 134 9.37 -5.04 6.02
C LEU A 134 8.49 -3.92 6.53
N HIS A 135 9.09 -2.88 7.08
CA HIS A 135 8.40 -1.63 7.40
C HIS A 135 8.76 -0.60 6.34
N TYR A 136 7.77 0.08 5.79
CA TYR A 136 8.02 1.07 4.77
C TYR A 136 7.08 2.25 4.86
N SER A 137 7.56 3.38 4.36
CA SER A 137 6.81 4.62 4.22
C SER A 137 6.86 5.08 2.77
N LEU A 138 5.69 5.27 2.16
CA LEU A 138 5.53 5.77 0.79
C LEU A 138 4.83 7.12 0.80
N ASN A 139 5.37 8.10 0.11
CA ASN A 139 4.62 9.31 -0.21
C ASN A 139 3.45 8.95 -1.13
N LEU A 140 2.22 9.34 -0.76
CA LEU A 140 1.01 8.98 -1.50
C LEU A 140 0.99 9.55 -2.92
N GLU A 141 1.57 10.73 -3.14
CA GLU A 141 1.54 11.38 -4.45
C GLU A 141 2.64 10.88 -5.38
N THR A 142 3.86 10.76 -4.85
CA THR A 142 5.05 10.44 -5.66
C THR A 142 5.46 8.98 -5.58
N LEU A 143 4.83 8.18 -4.71
CA LEU A 143 5.22 6.82 -4.36
C LEU A 143 6.70 6.68 -3.96
N HIS A 144 7.34 7.80 -3.59
CA HIS A 144 8.70 7.76 -3.09
C HIS A 144 8.75 7.06 -1.73
N CYS A 145 9.57 6.02 -1.65
CA CYS A 145 9.84 5.33 -0.40
C CYS A 145 10.91 6.11 0.38
N ASP A 146 10.49 6.84 1.40
CA ASP A 146 11.39 7.67 2.22
C ASP A 146 11.90 6.94 3.47
N ALA A 147 11.31 5.80 3.83
CA ALA A 147 11.80 4.91 4.86
C ALA A 147 11.53 3.45 4.49
N PHE A 148 12.53 2.61 4.72
CA PHE A 148 12.45 1.18 4.49
C PHE A 148 13.34 0.48 5.52
N GLU A 149 12.74 -0.35 6.37
CA GLU A 149 13.43 -1.10 7.41
C GLU A 149 13.04 -2.58 7.32
N VAL A 150 14.03 -3.46 7.44
CA VAL A 150 13.82 -4.90 7.57
C VAL A 150 14.11 -5.31 9.01
N THR A 151 13.15 -5.92 9.66
CA THR A 151 13.29 -6.41 11.03
C THR A 151 12.95 -7.89 11.12
N ASP A 152 13.23 -8.52 12.25
CA ASP A 152 12.63 -9.81 12.56
C ASP A 152 11.08 -9.67 12.67
N TYR A 153 10.37 -10.78 12.56
CA TYR A 153 8.90 -10.78 12.55
C TYR A 153 8.25 -10.36 13.87
N HIS A 154 8.99 -10.42 15.00
CA HIS A 154 8.49 -9.98 16.30
C HIS A 154 8.39 -8.45 16.42
N ALA A 155 9.15 -7.73 15.62
CA ALA A 155 9.14 -6.28 15.66
C ALA A 155 7.75 -5.72 15.32
N GLY A 156 7.11 -5.07 16.28
CA GLY A 156 5.75 -4.55 16.18
C GLY A 156 5.63 -3.39 15.17
N GLU A 157 4.44 -3.22 14.64
CA GLU A 157 4.07 -2.09 13.77
C GLU A 157 3.80 -0.86 14.62
N SER A 158 4.59 0.19 14.42
CA SER A 158 4.45 1.45 15.16
C SER A 158 4.96 2.63 14.33
N PHE A 159 4.32 3.78 14.48
CA PHE A 159 4.82 5.03 13.91
C PHE A 159 6.15 5.49 14.52
N THR A 160 6.52 5.00 15.70
CA THR A 160 7.80 5.33 16.36
C THR A 160 9.03 4.85 15.58
N ARG A 161 8.85 3.97 14.57
CA ARG A 161 9.92 3.51 13.69
C ARG A 161 10.30 4.49 12.60
N PHE A 162 9.49 5.51 12.39
CA PHE A 162 9.65 6.44 11.29
C PHE A 162 10.06 7.82 11.79
N SER A 163 11.05 8.42 11.13
CA SER A 163 11.32 9.84 11.30
C SER A 163 10.13 10.64 10.79
N VAL A 164 9.70 11.61 11.58
CA VAL A 164 8.51 12.42 11.33
C VAL A 164 8.92 13.89 11.32
N TRP A 165 8.36 14.65 10.40
CA TRP A 165 8.60 16.09 10.29
C TRP A 165 7.30 16.86 10.43
N PRO A 166 7.36 18.13 10.86
CA PRO A 166 6.18 18.98 10.89
C PRO A 166 5.45 18.96 9.54
N GLN A 167 4.12 18.99 9.60
CA GLN A 167 3.21 18.92 8.43
C GLN A 167 3.15 17.56 7.70
N ASP A 168 3.83 16.52 8.17
CA ASP A 168 3.54 15.16 7.71
C ASP A 168 2.12 14.76 8.10
N LEU A 169 1.49 13.96 7.25
CA LEU A 169 0.32 13.18 7.60
C LEU A 169 0.63 11.70 7.41
N LEU A 170 0.72 10.96 8.50
CA LEU A 170 0.97 9.52 8.48
C LEU A 170 -0.35 8.74 8.41
N LEU A 171 -0.53 7.96 7.35
CA LEU A 171 -1.66 7.07 7.16
C LEU A 171 -1.26 5.64 7.50
N GLY A 172 -1.92 5.02 8.47
CA GLY A 172 -1.68 3.64 8.86
C GLY A 172 -2.96 2.82 8.90
N ASP A 173 -2.78 1.52 8.93
CA ASP A 173 -3.86 0.59 9.16
C ASP A 173 -4.23 0.50 10.65
N ARG A 174 -4.98 -0.52 11.03
CA ARG A 174 -5.44 -0.73 12.39
C ARG A 174 -4.31 -1.08 13.38
N ALA A 175 -3.22 -1.67 12.93
CA ALA A 175 -2.09 -2.04 13.77
C ALA A 175 -1.32 -0.81 14.28
N TYR A 176 -1.29 0.26 13.46
CA TYR A 176 -0.69 1.54 13.85
C TYR A 176 -1.57 2.37 14.81
N CYS A 177 -2.79 1.94 15.10
CA CYS A 177 -3.69 2.64 16.02
C CYS A 177 -3.33 2.36 17.48
N ASN A 178 -2.17 2.79 17.91
CA ASN A 178 -1.72 2.71 19.29
C ASN A 178 -1.34 4.10 19.82
N ARG A 179 -1.50 4.29 21.14
CA ARG A 179 -1.32 5.59 21.80
C ARG A 179 0.09 6.14 21.58
N ASN A 180 1.12 5.35 21.82
CA ASN A 180 2.52 5.80 21.77
C ASN A 180 2.92 6.23 20.36
N GLY A 181 2.51 5.48 19.33
CA GLY A 181 2.77 5.84 17.93
C GLY A 181 2.08 7.14 17.52
N ILE A 182 0.82 7.35 17.93
CA ILE A 182 0.09 8.58 17.62
C ILE A 182 0.73 9.76 18.33
N LEU A 183 1.05 9.65 19.63
CA LEU A 183 1.69 10.71 20.39
C LEU A 183 3.07 11.06 19.84
N HIS A 184 3.86 10.07 19.43
CA HIS A 184 5.15 10.28 18.76
C HIS A 184 5.00 11.21 17.54
N VAL A 185 4.01 10.96 16.69
CA VAL A 185 3.78 11.78 15.49
C VAL A 185 3.34 13.20 15.85
N VAL A 186 2.40 13.32 16.79
CA VAL A 186 1.85 14.63 17.18
C VAL A 186 2.91 15.51 17.88
N ASN A 187 3.76 14.91 18.71
CA ASN A 187 4.84 15.63 19.39
C ASN A 187 5.91 16.17 18.42
N GLN A 188 5.99 15.64 17.20
CA GLN A 188 6.81 16.17 16.11
C GLN A 188 6.09 17.22 15.25
N GLY A 189 4.89 17.68 15.66
CA GLY A 189 4.11 18.67 14.89
C GLY A 189 3.44 18.13 13.64
N ALA A 190 3.26 16.81 13.56
CA ALA A 190 2.65 16.11 12.44
C ALA A 190 1.27 15.54 12.80
N ASP A 191 0.57 15.02 11.81
CA ASP A 191 -0.76 14.47 11.93
C ASP A 191 -0.82 12.96 11.62
N VAL A 192 -1.85 12.31 12.14
CA VAL A 192 -2.15 10.90 11.83
C VAL A 192 -3.55 10.74 11.23
N LEU A 193 -3.70 9.71 10.41
CA LEU A 193 -4.98 9.16 9.98
C LEU A 193 -4.89 7.64 10.01
N VAL A 194 -5.58 7.01 10.97
CA VAL A 194 -5.50 5.56 11.19
C VAL A 194 -6.88 4.94 11.35
N ARG A 195 -6.98 3.67 11.01
CA ARG A 195 -8.18 2.89 11.30
C ARG A 195 -8.25 2.58 12.80
N PHE A 196 -9.36 2.93 13.42
CA PHE A 196 -9.55 2.79 14.86
C PHE A 196 -9.45 1.35 15.35
N HIS A 197 -8.75 1.16 16.45
CA HIS A 197 -8.64 -0.10 17.18
C HIS A 197 -9.26 0.04 18.58
N SER A 198 -10.44 -0.55 18.77
CA SER A 198 -11.28 -0.34 19.96
C SER A 198 -10.65 -0.77 21.27
N THR A 199 -9.74 -1.74 21.24
CA THR A 199 -9.07 -2.27 22.45
C THR A 199 -7.69 -1.65 22.68
N ALA A 200 -7.02 -1.14 21.63
CA ALA A 200 -5.66 -0.58 21.73
C ALA A 200 -5.64 0.91 22.04
N LEU A 201 -6.71 1.65 21.71
CA LEU A 201 -6.75 3.10 21.87
C LEU A 201 -7.99 3.55 22.64
N PRO A 202 -7.89 3.76 23.98
CA PRO A 202 -8.96 4.38 24.73
C PRO A 202 -9.10 5.85 24.33
N LEU A 203 -10.35 6.30 24.10
CA LEU A 203 -10.69 7.66 23.74
C LEU A 203 -11.47 8.35 24.84
N PHE A 204 -11.25 9.64 24.98
CA PHE A 204 -11.84 10.45 26.05
C PHE A 204 -12.55 11.69 25.47
N ASN A 205 -13.48 12.23 26.26
CA ASN A 205 -14.04 13.54 26.01
C ASN A 205 -13.15 14.65 26.61
N TYR A 206 -13.53 15.91 26.44
CA TYR A 206 -12.77 17.06 26.97
C TYR A 206 -12.59 17.01 28.49
N ARG A 207 -13.53 16.37 29.21
CA ARG A 207 -13.51 16.25 30.68
C ARG A 207 -12.75 14.99 31.15
N ALA A 208 -11.94 14.37 30.33
CA ALA A 208 -11.19 13.15 30.62
C ALA A 208 -12.05 11.91 30.91
N GLN A 209 -13.34 11.94 30.57
CA GLN A 209 -14.21 10.77 30.72
C GLN A 209 -14.10 9.89 29.48
N ARG A 210 -13.99 8.58 29.68
CA ARG A 210 -13.91 7.61 28.58
C ARG A 210 -15.16 7.64 27.71
N ILE A 211 -14.98 7.63 26.40
CA ILE A 211 -16.09 7.68 25.44
C ILE A 211 -16.49 6.27 25.06
N GLY A 212 -17.79 5.98 25.12
CA GLY A 212 -18.41 4.82 24.47
C GLY A 212 -18.48 5.04 22.97
N VAL A 213 -17.50 4.53 22.20
CA VAL A 213 -17.46 4.74 20.75
C VAL A 213 -18.68 4.13 20.06
N LEU A 214 -19.12 2.93 20.44
CA LEU A 214 -20.32 2.29 19.88
C LEU A 214 -21.58 3.15 20.06
N THR A 215 -21.73 3.82 21.20
CA THR A 215 -22.87 4.73 21.45
C THR A 215 -22.92 5.84 20.38
N LYS A 216 -21.76 6.36 19.97
CA LYS A 216 -21.69 7.36 18.89
C LYS A 216 -21.96 6.75 17.52
N LEU A 217 -21.44 5.56 17.26
CA LEU A 217 -21.65 4.86 15.97
C LEU A 217 -23.11 4.53 15.74
N ARG A 218 -23.85 4.13 16.76
CA ARG A 218 -25.30 3.82 16.70
C ARG A 218 -26.15 5.05 16.29
N THR A 219 -25.65 6.27 16.44
CA THR A 219 -26.36 7.47 15.99
C THR A 219 -26.30 7.68 14.47
N LEU A 220 -25.44 6.93 13.76
CA LEU A 220 -25.27 7.07 12.31
C LEU A 220 -26.44 6.42 11.56
N LYS A 221 -27.08 7.21 10.69
CA LYS A 221 -28.16 6.76 9.79
C LYS A 221 -27.69 6.73 8.35
N GLY A 222 -27.99 5.66 7.64
CA GLY A 222 -27.67 5.50 6.21
C GLY A 222 -26.17 5.73 5.91
N ALA A 223 -25.88 6.50 4.89
CA ALA A 223 -24.52 6.85 4.45
C ALA A 223 -23.93 8.08 5.14
N ALA A 224 -24.52 8.55 6.25
CA ALA A 224 -24.06 9.73 6.96
C ALA A 224 -22.67 9.50 7.55
N VAL A 225 -21.75 10.43 7.33
CA VAL A 225 -20.42 10.44 7.95
C VAL A 225 -20.48 11.15 9.30
N GLY A 226 -20.16 10.44 10.37
CA GLY A 226 -19.98 11.02 11.71
C GLY A 226 -18.63 11.68 11.85
N ASP A 227 -18.55 12.67 12.75
CA ASP A 227 -17.33 13.39 13.08
C ASP A 227 -17.42 13.95 14.50
N TRP A 228 -16.73 13.35 15.43
CA TRP A 228 -16.75 13.70 16.85
C TRP A 228 -15.36 14.06 17.34
N ASN A 229 -15.27 15.12 18.16
CA ASN A 229 -14.04 15.42 18.89
C ASN A 229 -13.77 14.34 19.92
N VAL A 230 -12.53 13.90 19.96
CA VAL A 230 -12.01 12.94 20.94
C VAL A 230 -10.66 13.42 21.44
N TYR A 231 -10.23 12.92 22.58
CA TYR A 231 -8.97 13.28 23.20
C TYR A 231 -8.17 12.04 23.57
N LEU A 232 -6.87 12.16 23.40
CA LEU A 232 -5.85 11.27 23.91
C LEU A 232 -5.11 12.01 25.03
N PHE A 233 -4.62 11.31 26.02
CA PHE A 233 -3.83 11.90 27.08
C PHE A 233 -2.39 11.42 26.97
N GLN A 234 -1.45 12.34 27.12
CA GLN A 234 -0.04 12.05 27.32
C GLN A 234 0.19 11.59 28.78
N ASP A 235 1.34 10.99 29.06
CA ASP A 235 1.69 10.60 30.43
C ASP A 235 1.89 11.84 31.32
N SER A 236 2.22 12.99 30.71
CA SER A 236 2.25 14.30 31.37
C SER A 236 0.87 14.85 31.78
N GLY A 237 -0.23 14.20 31.36
CA GLY A 237 -1.60 14.70 31.51
C GLY A 237 -2.04 15.67 30.43
N GLU A 238 -1.17 16.05 29.50
CA GLU A 238 -1.51 16.92 28.39
C GLU A 238 -2.51 16.25 27.43
N LYS A 239 -3.44 17.06 26.90
CA LYS A 239 -4.52 16.60 26.02
C LYS A 239 -4.15 16.79 24.56
N VAL A 240 -4.13 15.70 23.81
CA VAL A 240 -4.05 15.71 22.36
C VAL A 240 -5.44 15.61 21.76
N LYS A 241 -5.86 16.63 21.03
CA LYS A 241 -7.15 16.66 20.36
C LYS A 241 -7.09 15.84 19.07
N GLY A 242 -8.04 14.93 18.94
CA GLY A 242 -8.28 14.17 17.73
C GLY A 242 -9.74 14.22 17.30
N ARG A 243 -10.03 13.54 16.21
CA ARG A 243 -11.36 13.37 15.64
C ARG A 243 -11.63 11.90 15.35
N LEU A 244 -12.80 11.44 15.74
CA LEU A 244 -13.32 10.13 15.35
C LEU A 244 -14.25 10.34 14.15
N CYS A 245 -13.84 9.89 12.97
CA CYS A 245 -14.64 9.93 11.75
C CYS A 245 -15.15 8.52 11.44
N ALA A 246 -16.45 8.35 11.13
CA ALA A 246 -16.99 7.04 10.86
C ALA A 246 -18.14 7.07 9.85
N ILE A 247 -18.29 5.96 9.13
CA ILE A 247 -19.40 5.70 8.22
C ILE A 247 -19.88 4.25 8.42
N ARG A 248 -21.19 4.03 8.32
CA ARG A 248 -21.76 2.68 8.28
C ARG A 248 -21.55 2.06 6.89
N LYS A 249 -21.17 0.80 6.83
CA LYS A 249 -20.99 0.05 5.58
C LYS A 249 -22.32 -0.33 4.96
N SER A 250 -22.34 -0.69 3.68
CA SER A 250 -23.48 -1.33 3.05
C SER A 250 -23.81 -2.67 3.72
N ARG A 251 -25.04 -3.13 3.57
CA ARG A 251 -25.50 -4.40 4.14
C ARG A 251 -24.61 -5.56 3.72
N GLU A 252 -24.29 -5.65 2.43
CA GLU A 252 -23.42 -6.69 1.87
C GLU A 252 -22.01 -6.65 2.48
N ALA A 253 -21.43 -5.44 2.61
CA ALA A 253 -20.09 -5.27 3.20
C ALA A 253 -20.07 -5.61 4.71
N ILE A 254 -21.19 -5.38 5.42
CA ILE A 254 -21.36 -5.78 6.82
C ILE A 254 -21.39 -7.32 6.94
N GLU A 255 -22.21 -7.98 6.15
CA GLU A 255 -22.35 -9.44 6.15
C GLU A 255 -20.99 -10.11 5.84
N LYS A 256 -20.30 -9.63 4.80
CA LYS A 256 -18.97 -10.11 4.43
C LYS A 256 -17.94 -9.90 5.56
N ALA A 257 -17.96 -8.74 6.22
CA ALA A 257 -17.04 -8.44 7.31
C ALA A 257 -17.29 -9.30 8.55
N LYS A 258 -18.56 -9.49 8.95
CA LYS A 258 -18.94 -10.35 10.07
C LYS A 258 -18.58 -11.82 9.81
N LYS A 259 -18.87 -12.32 8.60
CA LYS A 259 -18.51 -13.69 8.17
C LYS A 259 -17.00 -13.92 8.28
N ALA A 260 -16.18 -12.97 7.80
CA ALA A 260 -14.72 -13.07 7.86
C ALA A 260 -14.20 -13.13 9.32
N ILE A 261 -14.78 -12.32 10.23
CA ILE A 261 -14.41 -12.33 11.66
C ILE A 261 -14.76 -13.67 12.30
N LEU A 262 -15.96 -14.19 12.04
CA LEU A 262 -16.41 -15.47 12.60
C LEU A 262 -15.57 -16.64 12.07
N GLN A 263 -15.24 -16.65 10.79
CA GLN A 263 -14.36 -17.67 10.21
C GLN A 263 -12.93 -17.62 10.82
N ALA A 264 -12.36 -16.41 10.98
CA ALA A 264 -11.04 -16.27 11.61
C ALA A 264 -11.04 -16.69 13.09
N ALA A 265 -12.13 -16.43 13.79
CA ALA A 265 -12.28 -16.84 15.19
C ALA A 265 -12.46 -18.36 15.32
N SER A 266 -13.25 -18.99 14.44
CA SER A 266 -13.44 -20.43 14.38
C SER A 266 -12.11 -21.16 14.14
N LYS A 267 -11.30 -20.72 13.18
CA LYS A 267 -9.96 -21.29 12.92
C LYS A 267 -9.04 -21.22 14.15
N LYS A 268 -9.22 -20.21 15.02
CA LYS A 268 -8.41 -20.00 16.22
C LYS A 268 -9.12 -20.50 17.50
N GLN A 269 -10.27 -21.16 17.38
CA GLN A 269 -11.10 -21.64 18.47
C GLN A 269 -11.41 -20.56 19.54
N ARG A 270 -11.68 -19.32 19.09
CA ARG A 270 -11.94 -18.17 19.98
C ARG A 270 -13.39 -17.70 19.85
N LYS A 271 -14.01 -17.35 20.99
CA LYS A 271 -15.32 -16.69 21.01
C LYS A 271 -15.18 -15.23 20.60
N VAL A 272 -16.10 -14.76 19.75
CA VAL A 272 -16.16 -13.35 19.31
C VAL A 272 -17.12 -12.61 20.22
N LYS A 273 -16.67 -11.50 20.80
CA LYS A 273 -17.55 -10.61 21.59
C LYS A 273 -18.53 -9.90 20.65
N PRO A 274 -19.82 -9.71 21.05
CA PRO A 274 -20.82 -9.03 20.22
C PRO A 274 -20.37 -7.64 19.76
N GLU A 275 -19.66 -6.89 20.59
CA GLU A 275 -19.17 -5.55 20.26
C GLU A 275 -18.21 -5.57 19.07
N ILE A 276 -17.42 -6.62 18.89
CA ILE A 276 -16.49 -6.76 17.76
C ILE A 276 -17.27 -6.89 16.45
N LEU A 277 -18.38 -7.65 16.47
CA LEU A 277 -19.27 -7.79 15.32
C LEU A 277 -20.01 -6.49 15.00
N GLU A 278 -20.37 -5.72 16.04
CA GLU A 278 -20.98 -4.41 15.85
C GLU A 278 -19.98 -3.40 15.27
N TYR A 279 -18.74 -3.34 15.77
CA TYR A 279 -17.69 -2.53 15.16
C TYR A 279 -17.43 -2.88 13.69
N ALA A 280 -17.63 -4.13 13.29
CA ALA A 280 -17.45 -4.55 11.91
C ALA A 280 -18.44 -3.91 10.93
N GLU A 281 -19.57 -3.38 11.44
CA GLU A 281 -20.56 -2.67 10.63
C GLU A 281 -20.06 -1.31 10.13
N TYR A 282 -18.98 -0.78 10.71
CA TYR A 282 -18.53 0.57 10.46
C TYR A 282 -17.09 0.59 9.90
N VAL A 283 -16.78 1.62 9.14
CA VAL A 283 -15.41 2.10 8.95
C VAL A 283 -15.21 3.23 9.94
N VAL A 284 -14.27 3.06 10.88
CA VAL A 284 -14.00 4.02 11.95
C VAL A 284 -12.55 4.44 11.86
N LEU A 285 -12.33 5.75 11.77
CA LEU A 285 -11.01 6.36 11.60
C LEU A 285 -10.74 7.34 12.74
N ILE A 286 -9.48 7.42 13.15
CA ILE A 286 -8.95 8.45 14.05
C ILE A 286 -8.02 9.34 13.25
N THR A 287 -8.16 10.64 13.40
CA THR A 287 -7.24 11.62 12.83
C THR A 287 -7.01 12.77 13.79
N THR A 288 -5.83 13.36 13.76
CA THR A 288 -5.49 14.60 14.46
C THR A 288 -5.65 15.82 13.56
N VAL A 289 -5.81 15.63 12.24
CA VAL A 289 -6.01 16.73 11.29
C VAL A 289 -7.27 17.54 11.65
N ASN A 290 -7.12 18.85 11.72
CA ASN A 290 -8.22 19.75 12.02
C ASN A 290 -9.31 19.73 10.92
N ARG A 291 -10.59 19.98 11.30
CA ARG A 291 -11.74 20.04 10.38
C ARG A 291 -11.59 21.08 9.28
N HIS A 292 -10.96 22.21 9.60
CA HIS A 292 -10.73 23.28 8.62
C HIS A 292 -9.73 22.88 7.53
N ARG A 293 -8.76 22.03 7.88
CA ARG A 293 -7.79 21.49 6.92
C ARG A 293 -8.34 20.32 6.09
N LEU A 294 -9.13 19.43 6.72
CA LEU A 294 -9.69 18.25 6.06
C LEU A 294 -11.09 17.92 6.59
N LYS A 295 -12.12 18.06 5.74
CA LYS A 295 -13.51 17.75 6.09
C LYS A 295 -13.71 16.25 6.30
N LYS A 296 -14.74 15.86 7.06
CA LYS A 296 -15.03 14.46 7.41
C LYS A 296 -15.16 13.52 6.21
N VAL A 297 -15.74 14.00 5.12
CA VAL A 297 -15.88 13.22 3.88
C VAL A 297 -14.52 13.02 3.21
N ASP A 298 -13.68 14.06 3.20
CA ASP A 298 -12.34 14.01 2.62
C ASP A 298 -11.39 13.12 3.46
N VAL A 299 -11.61 13.02 4.79
CA VAL A 299 -10.90 12.04 5.65
C VAL A 299 -11.19 10.62 5.20
N MET A 300 -12.47 10.29 4.96
CA MET A 300 -12.87 8.96 4.49
C MET A 300 -12.26 8.66 3.10
N GLU A 301 -12.29 9.64 2.22
CA GLU A 301 -11.76 9.53 0.85
C GLU A 301 -10.24 9.35 0.83
N LEU A 302 -9.51 10.14 1.62
CA LEU A 302 -8.06 10.00 1.74
C LEU A 302 -7.68 8.61 2.28
N TYR A 303 -8.43 8.09 3.24
CA TYR A 303 -8.20 6.75 3.75
C TYR A 303 -8.51 5.66 2.70
N ARG A 304 -9.51 5.89 1.83
CA ARG A 304 -9.81 5.01 0.70
C ARG A 304 -8.63 4.96 -0.30
N ALA A 305 -8.02 6.11 -0.59
CA ALA A 305 -6.84 6.17 -1.45
C ALA A 305 -5.67 5.32 -0.90
N ARG A 306 -5.43 5.35 0.42
CA ARG A 306 -4.47 4.46 1.07
C ARG A 306 -4.77 2.99 0.78
N TRP A 307 -6.02 2.60 0.96
CA TRP A 307 -6.44 1.22 0.77
C TRP A 307 -6.28 0.72 -0.68
N GLN A 308 -6.45 1.57 -1.68
CA GLN A 308 -6.21 1.23 -3.09
C GLN A 308 -4.76 0.85 -3.34
N VAL A 309 -3.80 1.60 -2.80
CA VAL A 309 -2.37 1.26 -2.90
C VAL A 309 -2.07 -0.07 -2.20
N GLU A 310 -2.65 -0.30 -1.00
CA GLU A 310 -2.50 -1.59 -0.32
C GLU A 310 -3.11 -2.77 -1.07
N LEU A 311 -4.25 -2.57 -1.73
CA LEU A 311 -4.86 -3.63 -2.53
C LEU A 311 -3.95 -4.05 -3.67
N ALA A 312 -3.33 -3.08 -4.36
CA ALA A 312 -2.35 -3.35 -5.39
C ALA A 312 -1.21 -4.22 -4.84
N PHE A 313 -0.65 -3.87 -3.67
CA PHE A 313 0.36 -4.70 -2.99
C PHE A 313 -0.17 -6.07 -2.55
N LYS A 314 -1.39 -6.16 -2.03
CA LYS A 314 -1.98 -7.42 -1.55
C LYS A 314 -2.31 -8.39 -2.68
N ARG A 315 -2.78 -7.89 -3.82
CA ARG A 315 -3.02 -8.73 -5.01
C ARG A 315 -1.72 -9.35 -5.50
N LEU A 316 -0.63 -8.59 -5.47
CA LEU A 316 0.69 -9.13 -5.79
C LEU A 316 1.18 -10.17 -4.79
N LYS A 317 0.91 -10.01 -3.50
CA LYS A 317 1.26 -11.02 -2.48
C LYS A 317 0.60 -12.39 -2.75
N GLY A 318 -0.60 -12.39 -3.32
CA GLY A 318 -1.34 -13.61 -3.65
C GLY A 318 -0.94 -14.25 -4.97
N ILE A 319 -0.49 -13.47 -5.94
CA ILE A 319 -0.14 -13.93 -7.29
C ILE A 319 1.38 -14.20 -7.42
N MET A 320 2.17 -13.48 -6.62
CA MET A 320 3.63 -13.50 -6.71
C MET A 320 4.19 -13.86 -5.35
N ASP A 321 4.57 -15.12 -5.22
CA ASP A 321 5.23 -15.64 -4.01
C ASP A 321 6.33 -14.68 -3.53
N LEU A 322 6.01 -13.86 -2.51
CA LEU A 322 6.90 -12.84 -1.95
C LEU A 322 8.09 -13.44 -1.19
N GLY A 323 8.33 -14.74 -1.35
CA GLY A 323 9.32 -15.52 -0.64
C GLY A 323 10.78 -15.07 -0.78
N HIS A 324 11.08 -14.07 -1.62
CA HIS A 324 12.48 -13.73 -1.89
C HIS A 324 12.72 -12.24 -1.76
N LEU A 325 13.11 -11.78 -0.56
CA LEU A 325 13.84 -10.53 -0.44
C LEU A 325 15.19 -10.66 -1.14
N PRO A 326 15.50 -9.81 -2.13
CA PRO A 326 16.86 -9.73 -2.60
C PRO A 326 17.70 -9.16 -1.47
N LYS A 327 18.53 -9.96 -0.86
CA LYS A 327 19.50 -9.58 0.20
C LYS A 327 19.10 -8.38 1.10
N LYS A 328 19.64 -8.29 2.30
CA LYS A 328 19.38 -7.22 3.31
C LYS A 328 19.83 -5.81 2.92
N ASP A 329 20.30 -5.61 1.68
CA ASP A 329 20.77 -4.32 1.19
C ASP A 329 19.60 -3.37 0.90
N PRO A 330 19.56 -2.18 1.55
CA PRO A 330 18.43 -1.24 1.46
C PRO A 330 18.11 -0.77 0.03
N GLU A 331 19.10 -0.55 -0.81
CA GLU A 331 18.90 -0.05 -2.18
C GLU A 331 18.29 -1.12 -3.09
N SER A 332 18.74 -2.38 -2.95
CA SER A 332 18.12 -3.50 -3.66
C SER A 332 16.68 -3.72 -3.19
N CYS A 333 16.42 -3.60 -1.89
CA CYS A 333 15.09 -3.73 -1.32
C CYS A 333 14.15 -2.62 -1.82
N LYS A 334 14.60 -1.38 -1.89
CA LYS A 334 13.83 -0.27 -2.46
C LYS A 334 13.55 -0.48 -3.94
N ALA A 335 14.55 -0.86 -4.72
CA ALA A 335 14.38 -1.13 -6.15
C ALA A 335 13.39 -2.27 -6.39
N TRP A 336 13.48 -3.33 -5.59
CA TRP A 336 12.54 -4.45 -5.61
C TRP A 336 11.12 -3.99 -5.24
N LEU A 337 10.96 -3.18 -4.18
CA LEU A 337 9.67 -2.62 -3.78
C LEU A 337 9.04 -1.79 -4.91
N TYR A 338 9.83 -0.92 -5.56
CA TYR A 338 9.35 -0.13 -6.70
C TYR A 338 8.97 -1.00 -7.89
N GLY A 339 9.75 -2.04 -8.16
CA GLY A 339 9.45 -3.01 -9.20
C GLY A 339 8.15 -3.78 -8.94
N LYS A 340 7.97 -4.25 -7.71
CA LYS A 340 6.71 -4.89 -7.29
C LYS A 340 5.52 -3.94 -7.40
N LEU A 341 5.70 -2.68 -7.01
CA LEU A 341 4.66 -1.65 -7.14
C LEU A 341 4.32 -1.39 -8.61
N PHE A 342 5.32 -1.30 -9.49
CA PHE A 342 5.12 -1.15 -10.92
C PHE A 342 4.31 -2.31 -11.49
N VAL A 343 4.70 -3.55 -11.22
CA VAL A 343 3.98 -4.76 -11.69
C VAL A 343 2.55 -4.78 -11.17
N ALA A 344 2.32 -4.39 -9.89
CA ALA A 344 0.99 -4.31 -9.32
C ALA A 344 0.06 -3.39 -10.08
N LEU A 345 0.55 -2.18 -10.32
CA LEU A 345 -0.21 -1.15 -11.01
C LEU A 345 -0.42 -1.51 -12.49
N LEU A 346 0.56 -2.17 -13.11
CA LEU A 346 0.43 -2.68 -14.48
C LEU A 346 -0.69 -3.73 -14.58
N VAL A 347 -0.68 -4.72 -13.69
CA VAL A 347 -1.73 -5.76 -13.66
C VAL A 347 -3.11 -5.15 -13.38
N GLU A 348 -3.19 -4.16 -12.48
CA GLU A 348 -4.44 -3.46 -12.21
C GLU A 348 -4.95 -2.70 -13.45
N HIS A 349 -4.04 -2.07 -14.18
CA HIS A 349 -4.37 -1.33 -15.40
C HIS A 349 -4.86 -2.26 -16.52
N ILE A 350 -4.15 -3.37 -16.76
CA ILE A 350 -4.55 -4.41 -17.72
C ILE A 350 -5.93 -4.98 -17.35
N TYR A 351 -6.18 -5.23 -16.05
CA TYR A 351 -7.46 -5.74 -15.58
C TYR A 351 -8.62 -4.74 -15.84
N GLN A 352 -8.38 -3.44 -15.59
CA GLN A 352 -9.38 -2.40 -15.86
C GLN A 352 -9.72 -2.30 -17.35
N GLU A 353 -8.72 -2.36 -18.21
CA GLU A 353 -8.93 -2.39 -19.67
C GLU A 353 -9.66 -3.67 -20.10
N ALA A 354 -9.27 -4.83 -19.57
CA ALA A 354 -9.92 -6.10 -19.87
C ALA A 354 -11.40 -6.12 -19.44
N GLU A 355 -11.76 -5.45 -18.32
CA GLU A 355 -13.17 -5.29 -17.92
C GLU A 355 -14.00 -4.47 -18.94
N SER A 356 -13.36 -3.61 -19.73
CA SER A 356 -14.02 -2.86 -20.81
C SER A 356 -14.32 -3.72 -22.04
N PHE A 357 -13.58 -4.82 -22.25
CA PHE A 357 -13.76 -5.78 -23.34
C PHE A 357 -14.71 -6.91 -22.95
N SER A 358 -15.96 -6.59 -22.67
CA SER A 358 -16.97 -7.64 -22.51
C SER A 358 -17.21 -8.36 -23.84
N PRO A 359 -17.12 -9.71 -23.91
CA PRO A 359 -17.42 -10.44 -25.13
C PRO A 359 -18.87 -10.26 -25.61
N TRP A 360 -19.73 -9.66 -24.80
CA TRP A 360 -21.11 -9.34 -25.12
C TRP A 360 -21.36 -7.86 -25.46
N GLY A 361 -20.31 -7.03 -25.60
CA GLY A 361 -20.41 -5.64 -26.05
C GLY A 361 -20.98 -4.65 -25.04
N TYR A 362 -21.11 -5.03 -23.75
CA TYR A 362 -21.52 -4.13 -22.68
C TYR A 362 -20.65 -4.35 -21.42
N PRO A 363 -20.45 -3.33 -20.60
CA PRO A 363 -19.61 -3.43 -19.41
C PRO A 363 -20.20 -4.42 -18.40
N LEU A 364 -19.35 -5.26 -17.79
CA LEU A 364 -19.72 -6.24 -16.78
C LEU A 364 -20.16 -5.61 -15.45
N ARG A 365 -19.91 -4.34 -15.26
CA ARG A 365 -20.43 -3.55 -14.14
C ARG A 365 -21.49 -2.59 -14.64
N ALA A 366 -22.70 -2.69 -14.08
CA ALA A 366 -23.67 -1.62 -14.20
C ALA A 366 -23.01 -0.32 -13.69
N VAL A 367 -22.89 0.68 -14.57
CA VAL A 367 -22.57 2.04 -14.16
C VAL A 367 -23.74 2.47 -13.28
N ASN A 368 -23.59 2.43 -11.96
CA ASN A 368 -24.57 3.01 -11.06
C ASN A 368 -24.60 4.51 -11.36
N ALA A 369 -25.65 4.93 -12.04
CA ALA A 369 -26.04 6.30 -12.26
C ALA A 369 -26.32 7.03 -10.95
#